data_bcf22645e29c9ed272086efce3d90f09
#
_entry.id   bcf22645e29c9ed272086efce3d90f09
#
_cell.length_a   1.000
_cell.length_b   1.000
_cell.length_c   1.000
_cell.angle_alpha   90.00
_cell.angle_beta   90.00
_cell.angle_gamma   90.00
#
_symmetry.space_group_name_H-M   'P 1'
#
loop_
_entity.id
_entity.type
_entity.pdbx_description
1 polymer ?
#
loop_
_entity_poly.entity_id
_entity_poly.type
_entity_poly.pdbx_seq_one_letter_code
_entity_poly.pdbx_strand_id
1 'polypeptide(L)'
;EETIDLMRELISAADYIVPNYTEAAYLTELPYKEDGVTEEEYHTMIDKLRAFGAKSIVITSAKIAGTDCRSVVGYDHKKEEYFKVDFEEIPVHFPGTGDIFSAVFIGKLMSGKDLQTATAEAMDAVKSMIGKNADNVDKYKGIPLETCMEVLD
;
A
#
# COMPACT_ATOMS: atom_id res chain seq x y z
N GLU A 1 2.09 -14.53 -17.38
CA GLU A 1 2.44 -15.75 -16.57
C GLU A 1 3.87 -15.64 -16.07
N GLU A 2 4.89 -15.61 -16.94
CA GLU A 2 6.31 -15.55 -16.56
C GLU A 2 6.65 -14.41 -15.58
N THR A 3 6.10 -13.22 -15.76
CA THR A 3 6.32 -12.07 -14.87
C THR A 3 5.75 -12.32 -13.46
N ILE A 4 4.60 -12.98 -13.36
CA ILE A 4 3.98 -13.30 -12.07
C ILE A 4 4.83 -14.32 -11.32
N ASP A 5 5.35 -15.32 -12.01
CA ASP A 5 6.20 -16.36 -11.41
C ASP A 5 7.52 -15.77 -10.88
N LEU A 6 8.16 -14.89 -11.66
CA LEU A 6 9.34 -14.14 -11.21
C LEU A 6 9.06 -13.26 -9.99
N MET A 7 7.91 -12.59 -9.96
CA MET A 7 7.51 -11.77 -8.79
C MET A 7 7.28 -12.64 -7.55
N ARG A 8 6.71 -13.84 -7.71
CA ARG A 8 6.55 -14.80 -6.60
C ARG A 8 7.89 -15.30 -6.05
N GLU A 9 8.89 -15.52 -6.92
CA GLU A 9 10.24 -15.84 -6.47
C GLU A 9 10.85 -14.70 -5.65
N LEU A 10 10.71 -13.45 -6.09
CA LEU A 10 11.19 -12.27 -5.36
C LEU A 10 10.51 -12.10 -3.99
N ILE A 11 9.22 -12.41 -3.91
CA ILE A 11 8.44 -12.36 -2.66
C ILE A 11 9.08 -13.25 -1.59
N SER A 12 9.59 -14.42 -1.97
CA SER A 12 10.19 -15.37 -1.02
C SER A 12 11.47 -14.85 -0.33
N ALA A 13 12.13 -13.88 -0.94
CA ALA A 13 13.35 -13.26 -0.44
C ALA A 13 13.12 -11.92 0.29
N ALA A 14 11.88 -11.43 0.30
CA ALA A 14 11.57 -10.10 0.82
C ALA A 14 11.15 -10.15 2.30
N ASP A 15 11.66 -9.23 3.11
CA ASP A 15 11.17 -9.00 4.46
C ASP A 15 9.84 -8.24 4.48
N TYR A 16 9.65 -7.34 3.51
CA TYR A 16 8.44 -6.52 3.33
C TYR A 16 8.04 -6.51 1.87
N ILE A 17 6.75 -6.65 1.59
CA ILE A 17 6.18 -6.43 0.26
C ILE A 17 5.04 -5.41 0.34
N VAL A 18 4.94 -4.56 -0.67
CA VAL A 18 3.98 -3.45 -0.71
C VAL A 18 3.21 -3.45 -2.05
N PRO A 19 2.46 -4.52 -2.37
CA PRO A 19 1.64 -4.53 -3.57
C PRO A 19 0.42 -3.62 -3.40
N ASN A 20 -0.07 -3.05 -4.51
CA ASN A 20 -1.43 -2.53 -4.53
C ASN A 20 -2.46 -3.68 -4.61
N TYR A 21 -3.75 -3.38 -4.41
CA TYR A 21 -4.80 -4.39 -4.41
C TYR A 21 -4.88 -5.18 -5.73
N THR A 22 -4.71 -4.52 -6.88
CA THR A 22 -4.71 -5.18 -8.19
C THR A 22 -3.53 -6.16 -8.31
N GLU A 23 -2.34 -5.74 -7.94
CA GLU A 23 -1.14 -6.59 -7.94
C GLU A 23 -1.30 -7.78 -7.00
N ALA A 24 -1.82 -7.55 -5.79
CA ALA A 24 -2.08 -8.61 -4.82
C ALA A 24 -3.09 -9.63 -5.36
N ALA A 25 -4.15 -9.18 -6.05
CA ALA A 25 -5.13 -10.07 -6.68
C ALA A 25 -4.47 -10.95 -7.76
N TYR A 26 -3.64 -10.36 -8.64
CA TYR A 26 -2.91 -11.11 -9.66
C TYR A 26 -1.91 -12.11 -9.07
N LEU A 27 -1.12 -11.69 -8.09
CA LEU A 27 -0.13 -12.54 -7.44
C LEU A 27 -0.76 -13.75 -6.74
N THR A 28 -1.93 -13.55 -6.15
CA THR A 28 -2.65 -14.60 -5.40
C THR A 28 -3.64 -15.40 -6.24
N GLU A 29 -3.86 -15.00 -7.51
CA GLU A 29 -4.90 -15.58 -8.39
C GLU A 29 -6.31 -15.52 -7.77
N LEU A 30 -6.55 -14.51 -6.94
CA LEU A 30 -7.89 -14.24 -6.42
C LEU A 30 -8.61 -13.25 -7.34
N PRO A 31 -9.95 -13.37 -7.46
CA PRO A 31 -10.70 -12.46 -8.32
C PRO A 31 -10.61 -11.02 -7.81
N TYR A 32 -10.32 -10.09 -8.72
CA TYR A 32 -10.44 -8.66 -8.43
C TYR A 32 -11.92 -8.29 -8.25
N LYS A 33 -12.25 -7.59 -7.17
CA LYS A 33 -13.60 -7.18 -6.84
C LYS A 33 -13.73 -5.65 -6.84
N GLU A 34 -14.48 -5.11 -7.77
CA GLU A 34 -14.73 -3.66 -7.85
C GLU A 34 -15.56 -3.14 -6.68
N ASP A 35 -16.46 -3.98 -6.15
CA ASP A 35 -17.31 -3.65 -4.99
C ASP A 35 -16.57 -3.73 -3.65
N GLY A 36 -15.31 -4.15 -3.68
CA GLY A 36 -14.46 -4.27 -2.52
C GLY A 36 -14.37 -5.68 -1.95
N VAL A 37 -13.50 -5.83 -0.97
CA VAL A 37 -13.22 -7.09 -0.26
C VAL A 37 -13.68 -7.04 1.18
N THR A 38 -14.14 -8.19 1.67
CA THR A 38 -14.43 -8.38 3.10
C THR A 38 -13.13 -8.58 3.89
N GLU A 39 -13.22 -8.54 5.21
CA GLU A 39 -12.08 -8.82 6.09
C GLU A 39 -11.52 -10.22 5.87
N GLU A 40 -12.38 -11.23 5.76
CA GLU A 40 -11.99 -12.61 5.49
C GLU A 40 -11.26 -12.76 4.14
N GLU A 41 -11.69 -12.01 3.13
CA GLU A 41 -11.09 -12.06 1.80
C GLU A 41 -9.71 -11.42 1.75
N TYR A 42 -9.50 -10.27 2.40
CA TYR A 42 -8.16 -9.70 2.44
C TYR A 42 -7.21 -10.49 3.35
N HIS A 43 -7.69 -11.11 4.43
CA HIS A 43 -6.89 -12.08 5.20
C HIS A 43 -6.47 -13.26 4.33
N THR A 44 -7.39 -13.83 3.55
CA THR A 44 -7.07 -14.91 2.62
C THR A 44 -6.01 -14.50 1.59
N MET A 45 -6.11 -13.28 1.06
CA MET A 45 -5.13 -12.73 0.12
C MET A 45 -3.75 -12.58 0.77
N ILE A 46 -3.69 -12.02 1.97
CA ILE A 46 -2.47 -11.87 2.75
C ILE A 46 -1.85 -13.23 3.05
N ASP A 47 -2.63 -14.22 3.48
CA ASP A 47 -2.13 -15.56 3.80
C ASP A 47 -1.57 -16.28 2.58
N LYS A 48 -2.16 -16.10 1.40
CA LYS A 48 -1.58 -16.60 0.14
C LYS A 48 -0.23 -15.93 -0.17
N LEU A 49 -0.09 -14.63 0.03
CA LEU A 49 1.19 -13.94 -0.16
C LEU A 49 2.24 -14.42 0.85
N ARG A 50 1.84 -14.69 2.09
CA ARG A 50 2.70 -15.31 3.11
C ARG A 50 3.13 -16.72 2.73
N ALA A 51 2.25 -17.50 2.12
CA ALA A 51 2.57 -18.85 1.64
C ALA A 51 3.63 -18.84 0.53
N PHE A 52 3.78 -17.75 -0.22
CA PHE A 52 4.89 -17.56 -1.16
C PHE A 52 6.21 -17.17 -0.47
N GLY A 53 6.22 -16.96 0.85
CA GLY A 53 7.41 -16.67 1.65
C GLY A 53 7.52 -15.22 2.15
N ALA A 54 6.59 -14.32 1.80
CA ALA A 54 6.59 -12.96 2.34
C ALA A 54 6.45 -12.97 3.86
N LYS A 55 7.26 -12.16 4.56
CA LYS A 55 7.14 -12.01 6.02
C LYS A 55 6.07 -10.98 6.37
N SER A 56 6.33 -9.71 6.13
CA SER A 56 5.38 -8.63 6.37
C SER A 56 4.79 -8.11 5.07
N ILE A 57 3.50 -7.83 5.08
CA ILE A 57 2.74 -7.47 3.87
C ILE A 57 1.95 -6.20 4.13
N VAL A 58 1.96 -5.30 3.15
CA VAL A 58 1.16 -4.07 3.15
C VAL A 58 0.47 -3.95 1.79
N ILE A 59 -0.82 -4.24 1.73
CA ILE A 59 -1.61 -4.09 0.50
C ILE A 59 -2.23 -2.70 0.48
N THR A 60 -1.80 -1.88 -0.48
CA THR A 60 -2.31 -0.51 -0.62
C THR A 60 -3.61 -0.46 -1.42
N SER A 61 -4.43 0.56 -1.14
CA SER A 61 -5.64 0.91 -1.92
C SER A 61 -6.71 -0.19 -1.99
N ALA A 62 -6.84 -1.03 -0.96
CA ALA A 62 -7.94 -1.97 -0.86
C ALA A 62 -9.26 -1.22 -0.62
N LYS A 63 -10.28 -1.49 -1.42
CA LYS A 63 -11.65 -1.06 -1.15
C LYS A 63 -12.28 -2.06 -0.20
N ILE A 64 -12.92 -1.58 0.86
CA ILE A 64 -13.59 -2.47 1.82
C ILE A 64 -15.07 -2.58 1.47
N ALA A 65 -15.55 -3.81 1.33
CA ALA A 65 -16.93 -4.08 0.96
C ALA A 65 -17.93 -3.47 1.95
N GLY A 66 -18.98 -2.84 1.42
CA GLY A 66 -20.01 -2.20 2.23
C GLY A 66 -19.61 -0.82 2.80
N THR A 67 -18.48 -0.27 2.40
CA THR A 67 -18.03 1.07 2.78
C THR A 67 -17.58 1.87 1.56
N ASP A 68 -17.54 3.19 1.68
CA ASP A 68 -16.92 4.08 0.69
C ASP A 68 -15.43 4.34 1.01
N CYS A 69 -14.91 3.68 2.05
CA CYS A 69 -13.54 3.87 2.49
C CYS A 69 -12.57 3.00 1.71
N ARG A 70 -11.40 3.56 1.45
CA ARG A 70 -10.21 2.81 1.06
C ARG A 70 -9.38 2.52 2.29
N SER A 71 -8.66 1.42 2.25
CA SER A 71 -7.80 1.02 3.36
C SER A 71 -6.46 0.50 2.85
N VAL A 72 -5.45 0.66 3.69
CA VAL A 72 -4.25 -0.17 3.62
C VAL A 72 -4.45 -1.31 4.60
N VAL A 73 -4.32 -2.54 4.11
CA VAL A 73 -4.45 -3.76 4.92
C VAL A 73 -3.14 -4.52 4.90
N GLY A 74 -2.80 -5.17 5.99
CA GLY A 74 -1.51 -5.84 6.05
C GLY A 74 -1.39 -6.87 7.16
N TYR A 75 -0.19 -7.45 7.23
CA TYR A 75 0.23 -8.39 8.27
C TYR A 75 1.62 -8.03 8.77
N ASP A 76 1.74 -7.87 10.07
CA ASP A 76 3.01 -7.65 10.76
C ASP A 76 3.58 -8.99 11.24
N HIS A 77 4.66 -9.44 10.60
CA HIS A 77 5.32 -10.68 10.96
C HIS A 77 5.92 -10.67 12.37
N LYS A 78 6.37 -9.51 12.86
CA LYS A 78 6.98 -9.40 14.20
C LYS A 78 5.94 -9.50 15.32
N LYS A 79 4.74 -8.94 15.07
CA LYS A 79 3.63 -8.96 16.02
C LYS A 79 2.68 -10.14 15.80
N GLU A 80 2.82 -10.84 14.68
CA GLU A 80 1.94 -11.93 14.22
C GLU A 80 0.47 -11.53 14.16
N GLU A 81 0.20 -10.28 13.69
CA GLU A 81 -1.14 -9.73 13.63
C GLU A 81 -1.47 -9.06 12.28
N TYR A 82 -2.75 -9.14 11.89
CA TYR A 82 -3.27 -8.33 10.79
C TYR A 82 -3.53 -6.91 11.27
N PHE A 83 -3.44 -5.96 10.35
CA PHE A 83 -3.79 -4.57 10.63
C PHE A 83 -4.52 -3.93 9.45
N LYS A 84 -5.27 -2.87 9.75
CA LYS A 84 -5.98 -2.06 8.77
C LYS A 84 -5.82 -0.59 9.14
N VAL A 85 -5.54 0.24 8.12
CA VAL A 85 -5.49 1.70 8.23
C VAL A 85 -6.46 2.26 7.19
N ASP A 86 -7.56 2.83 7.66
CA ASP A 86 -8.55 3.46 6.81
C ASP A 86 -8.11 4.86 6.38
N PHE A 87 -8.42 5.25 5.15
CA PHE A 87 -8.16 6.60 4.66
C PHE A 87 -9.28 7.07 3.72
N GLU A 88 -9.46 8.39 3.67
CA GLU A 88 -10.32 9.02 2.68
C GLU A 88 -9.57 9.21 1.37
N GLU A 89 -10.12 8.71 0.29
CA GLU A 89 -9.57 8.90 -1.05
C GLU A 89 -9.76 10.37 -1.47
N ILE A 90 -8.66 11.05 -1.78
CA ILE A 90 -8.74 12.35 -2.44
C ILE A 90 -9.05 12.10 -3.92
N PRO A 91 -10.11 12.71 -4.51
CA PRO A 91 -10.53 12.40 -5.88
C PRO A 91 -9.61 13.06 -6.93
N VAL A 92 -8.32 12.96 -6.69
CA VAL A 92 -7.26 13.46 -7.58
C VAL A 92 -6.19 12.39 -7.68
N HIS A 93 -5.86 12.01 -8.91
CA HIS A 93 -4.84 11.00 -9.16
C HIS A 93 -3.56 11.63 -9.68
N PHE A 94 -2.45 11.30 -9.03
CA PHE A 94 -1.10 11.63 -9.47
C PHE A 94 -0.31 10.35 -9.71
N PRO A 95 0.39 10.23 -10.86
CA PRO A 95 1.34 9.15 -11.07
C PRO A 95 2.46 9.18 -10.00
N GLY A 96 2.92 7.99 -9.58
CA GLY A 96 4.04 7.86 -8.65
C GLY A 96 3.68 7.97 -7.17
N THR A 97 2.41 8.12 -6.80
CA THR A 97 2.00 8.15 -5.38
C THR A 97 2.33 6.87 -4.63
N GLY A 98 2.30 5.72 -5.32
CA GLY A 98 2.73 4.43 -4.75
C GLY A 98 4.23 4.39 -4.46
N ASP A 99 5.06 5.00 -5.32
CA ASP A 99 6.51 5.09 -5.12
C ASP A 99 6.84 6.00 -3.93
N ILE A 100 6.12 7.13 -3.81
CA ILE A 100 6.24 8.05 -2.66
C ILE A 100 5.86 7.31 -1.38
N PHE A 101 4.73 6.60 -1.37
CA PHE A 101 4.33 5.78 -0.24
C PHE A 101 5.43 4.81 0.18
N SER A 102 5.94 4.04 -0.76
CA SER A 102 6.97 3.02 -0.49
C SER A 102 8.27 3.65 0.04
N ALA A 103 8.70 4.78 -0.50
CA ALA A 103 9.90 5.46 -0.05
C ALA A 103 9.75 5.99 1.40
N VAL A 104 8.63 6.65 1.71
CA VAL A 104 8.35 7.15 3.07
C VAL A 104 8.21 5.99 4.05
N PHE A 105 7.45 4.96 3.69
CA PHE A 105 7.25 3.76 4.48
C PHE A 105 8.58 3.10 4.88
N ILE A 106 9.48 2.88 3.92
CA ILE A 106 10.81 2.31 4.20
C ILE A 106 11.61 3.24 5.10
N GLY A 107 11.62 4.55 4.85
CA GLY A 107 12.30 5.53 5.68
C GLY A 107 11.82 5.50 7.14
N LYS A 108 10.52 5.39 7.36
CA LYS A 108 9.93 5.29 8.71
C LYS A 108 10.30 3.96 9.40
N LEU A 109 10.28 2.84 8.68
CA LEU A 109 10.76 1.54 9.20
C LEU A 109 12.25 1.60 9.61
N MET A 110 13.10 2.19 8.77
CA MET A 110 14.53 2.35 9.06
C MET A 110 14.80 3.28 10.25
N SER A 111 13.89 4.23 10.52
CA SER A 111 13.94 5.08 11.72
C SER A 111 13.42 4.38 12.99
N GLY A 112 13.03 3.11 12.89
CA GLY A 112 12.62 2.30 14.04
C GLY A 112 11.13 2.31 14.36
N LYS A 113 10.29 2.87 13.47
CA LYS A 113 8.84 2.79 13.62
C LYS A 113 8.36 1.35 13.40
N ASP A 114 7.29 0.95 14.09
CA ASP A 114 6.61 -0.31 13.80
C ASP A 114 5.84 -0.24 12.47
N LEU A 115 5.47 -1.41 11.95
CA LEU A 115 4.88 -1.55 10.62
C LEU A 115 3.60 -0.71 10.45
N GLN A 116 2.68 -0.75 11.40
CA GLN A 116 1.41 -0.04 11.32
C GLN A 116 1.62 1.48 11.40
N THR A 117 2.50 1.94 12.30
CA THR A 117 2.85 3.36 12.41
C THR A 117 3.54 3.86 11.13
N ALA A 118 4.51 3.11 10.59
CA ALA A 118 5.17 3.46 9.34
C ALA A 118 4.18 3.54 8.18
N THR A 119 3.21 2.63 8.11
CA THR A 119 2.12 2.65 7.12
C THR A 119 1.25 3.89 7.26
N ALA A 120 0.80 4.21 8.47
CA ALA A 120 -0.05 5.37 8.72
C ALA A 120 0.67 6.69 8.38
N GLU A 121 1.91 6.86 8.83
CA GLU A 121 2.71 8.06 8.53
C GLU A 121 3.00 8.21 7.03
N ALA A 122 3.24 7.09 6.31
CA ALA A 122 3.40 7.13 4.85
C ALA A 122 2.10 7.53 4.13
N MET A 123 0.96 7.04 4.59
CA MET A 123 -0.35 7.43 4.07
C MET A 123 -0.63 8.92 4.28
N ASP A 124 -0.35 9.43 5.48
CA ASP A 124 -0.54 10.84 5.82
C ASP A 124 0.37 11.76 4.98
N ALA A 125 1.61 11.36 4.76
CA ALA A 125 2.54 12.09 3.89
C ALA A 125 2.02 12.16 2.45
N VAL A 126 1.61 11.02 1.86
CA VAL A 126 1.04 10.99 0.49
C VAL A 126 -0.23 11.83 0.41
N LYS A 127 -1.16 11.70 1.38
CA LYS A 127 -2.39 12.49 1.47
C LYS A 127 -2.09 13.98 1.50
N SER A 128 -1.13 14.40 2.31
CA SER A 128 -0.71 15.80 2.43
C SER A 128 -0.11 16.34 1.13
N MET A 129 0.74 15.56 0.47
CA MET A 129 1.34 15.94 -0.82
C MET A 129 0.29 16.04 -1.93
N ILE A 130 -0.66 15.10 -2.01
CA ILE A 130 -1.78 15.17 -2.95
C ILE A 130 -2.62 16.44 -2.67
N GLY A 131 -2.97 16.69 -1.40
CA GLY A 131 -3.77 17.84 -1.02
C GLY A 131 -3.14 19.18 -1.40
N LYS A 132 -1.82 19.34 -1.16
CA LYS A 132 -1.07 20.54 -1.56
C LYS A 132 -1.03 20.76 -3.08
N ASN A 133 -1.19 19.70 -3.86
CA ASN A 133 -1.09 19.74 -5.31
C ASN A 133 -2.43 19.50 -6.01
N ALA A 134 -3.54 19.45 -5.30
CA ALA A 134 -4.86 19.14 -5.85
C ALA A 134 -5.30 20.10 -6.97
N ASP A 135 -4.89 21.36 -6.88
CA ASP A 135 -5.21 22.44 -7.86
C ASP A 135 -4.19 22.54 -9.02
N ASN A 136 -3.15 21.70 -9.04
CA ASN A 136 -2.19 21.71 -10.14
C ASN A 136 -2.87 21.39 -11.47
N VAL A 137 -2.62 22.23 -12.48
CA VAL A 137 -3.21 22.12 -13.82
C VAL A 137 -2.69 20.87 -14.55
N ASP A 138 -1.41 20.55 -14.37
CA ASP A 138 -0.76 19.41 -15.03
C ASP A 138 -0.51 18.29 -14.03
N LYS A 139 -1.51 17.43 -13.88
CA LYS A 139 -1.44 16.27 -12.97
C LYS A 139 -0.61 15.11 -13.51
N TYR A 140 -0.34 15.09 -14.82
CA TYR A 140 0.44 14.02 -15.46
C TYR A 140 1.93 14.07 -15.11
N LYS A 141 2.44 15.21 -14.68
CA LYS A 141 3.84 15.37 -14.23
C LYS A 141 4.11 14.79 -12.84
N GLY A 142 3.08 14.28 -12.17
CA GLY A 142 3.20 13.81 -10.81
C GLY A 142 3.27 14.95 -9.78
N ILE A 143 3.65 14.59 -8.55
CA ILE A 143 3.82 15.55 -7.44
C ILE A 143 5.23 16.13 -7.50
N PRO A 144 5.42 17.46 -7.49
CA PRO A 144 6.74 18.08 -7.40
C PRO A 144 7.30 17.91 -5.99
N LEU A 145 8.05 16.84 -5.77
CA LEU A 145 8.55 16.42 -4.44
C LEU A 145 9.37 17.52 -3.76
N GLU A 146 10.18 18.26 -4.53
CA GLU A 146 11.06 19.31 -4.03
C GLU A 146 10.30 20.43 -3.28
N THR A 147 9.03 20.64 -3.64
CA THR A 147 8.18 21.65 -3.00
C THR A 147 7.32 21.11 -1.87
N CYS A 148 7.46 19.82 -1.55
CA CYS A 148 6.64 19.13 -0.56
C CYS A 148 7.46 18.43 0.53
N MET A 149 8.78 18.62 0.55
CA MET A 149 9.68 17.89 1.47
C MET A 149 9.39 18.14 2.94
N GLU A 150 8.86 19.30 3.29
CA GLU A 150 8.47 19.64 4.66
C GLU A 150 7.36 18.73 5.24
N VAL A 151 6.70 17.94 4.40
CA VAL A 151 5.70 16.95 4.85
C VAL A 151 6.37 15.74 5.51
N LEU A 152 7.67 15.56 5.28
CA LEU A 152 8.42 14.39 5.77
C LEU A 152 9.09 14.61 7.13
N ASP A 153 9.17 15.88 7.58
CA ASP A 153 9.72 16.28 8.88
C ASP A 153 8.74 15.95 10.02
#